data_355a4c3f62596fd911d06609337572d6
#
_entry.id   355a4c3f62596fd911d06609337572d6
#
_cell.length_a   1.000
_cell.length_b   1.000
_cell.length_c   1.000
_cell.angle_alpha   90.00
_cell.angle_beta   90.00
_cell.angle_gamma   90.00
#
_symmetry.space_group_name_H-M   'P 1'
#
loop_
_entity.id
_entity.type
_entity.pdbx_description
1 polymer ?
#
loop_
_entity_poly.entity_id
_entity_poly.type
_entity_poly.pdbx_seq_one_letter_code
_entity_poly.pdbx_strand_id
1 'polypeptide(L)'
;MQEKNVISGNILVLAIAVLVCLAGAAWATSTEQVLYSFGPFPDGASPEAGLVFDGAGNLYGTTYNGGTHDVGTVFELLPRAGGGWNETVLYSFTGGADGGRPVSTITLDGSGHLYGTTQFGGTGSGVVFELSQSGGSWTGKVLHTFGSGTDGKQPLGGVIFDGFGNLIGTTSVGGAKNDGIIFELTPSKTGWSETVIHAFTGGNDDSSPVGKLTKDHLGRIYGTTRGGVGSIYRLTRGTAGHWLYQQLYCFCNGGGVSPYGGLAVDSLFRIYGTTFGGFGNGNVFQLAFDGRKFVPNQIYKFKGKSDGSNPQGGVVLDAEGNLYGTTAFGGDHGLGVVFKVTRQGGGWVETPIHSFGGASHSDGADPVTDLIFDVAENLYGTTYSGGDVNGGLVFEVTP
;
A
#
# COMPACT_ATOMS: atom_id res chain seq x y z
N MET A 1 -93.54 -33.11 -21.57
CA MET A 1 -92.83 -31.98 -22.14
C MET A 1 -91.84 -31.48 -21.04
N GLN A 2 -90.60 -31.90 -21.12
CA GLN A 2 -89.56 -31.52 -20.17
C GLN A 2 -88.41 -30.88 -20.95
N GLU A 3 -88.14 -29.62 -20.63
CA GLU A 3 -87.05 -28.90 -21.18
C GLU A 3 -85.70 -29.33 -20.46
N LYS A 4 -84.73 -29.63 -21.25
CA LYS A 4 -83.35 -29.92 -20.77
C LYS A 4 -82.54 -28.63 -20.71
N ASN A 5 -82.21 -28.22 -19.50
CA ASN A 5 -81.22 -27.16 -19.28
C ASN A 5 -79.85 -27.72 -19.54
N VAL A 6 -79.11 -27.14 -20.49
CA VAL A 6 -77.72 -27.39 -20.76
C VAL A 6 -76.91 -26.34 -19.95
N ILE A 7 -76.17 -26.81 -18.98
CA ILE A 7 -75.24 -25.97 -18.22
C ILE A 7 -73.93 -25.87 -19.01
N SER A 8 -73.63 -24.69 -19.53
CA SER A 8 -72.34 -24.36 -20.16
C SER A 8 -71.33 -24.05 -19.07
N GLY A 9 -70.34 -24.95 -18.92
CA GLY A 9 -69.23 -24.74 -18.00
C GLY A 9 -68.16 -23.85 -18.64
N ASN A 10 -68.08 -22.64 -18.18
CA ASN A 10 -66.92 -21.76 -18.51
C ASN A 10 -65.66 -22.22 -17.76
N ILE A 11 -64.74 -22.79 -18.48
CA ILE A 11 -63.37 -23.06 -17.98
C ILE A 11 -62.62 -21.75 -18.00
N LEU A 12 -62.42 -21.18 -16.81
CA LEU A 12 -61.53 -20.03 -16.60
C LEU A 12 -60.08 -20.51 -16.63
N VAL A 13 -59.39 -20.31 -17.74
CA VAL A 13 -57.94 -20.56 -17.84
C VAL A 13 -57.23 -19.42 -17.14
N LEU A 14 -56.75 -19.69 -15.93
CA LEU A 14 -55.88 -18.78 -15.18
C LEU A 14 -54.48 -18.81 -15.79
N ALA A 15 -54.12 -17.86 -16.65
CA ALA A 15 -52.76 -17.67 -17.13
C ALA A 15 -51.93 -17.03 -16.01
N ILE A 16 -51.13 -17.84 -15.31
CA ILE A 16 -50.12 -17.35 -14.38
C ILE A 16 -48.95 -16.80 -15.22
N ALA A 17 -48.90 -15.51 -15.43
CA ALA A 17 -47.73 -14.83 -15.95
C ALA A 17 -46.64 -14.83 -14.88
N VAL A 18 -45.70 -15.75 -14.99
CA VAL A 18 -44.45 -15.69 -14.18
C VAL A 18 -43.62 -14.52 -14.73
N LEU A 19 -43.74 -13.38 -14.06
CA LEU A 19 -42.86 -12.25 -14.29
C LEU A 19 -41.52 -12.62 -13.72
N VAL A 20 -40.61 -13.16 -14.54
CA VAL A 20 -39.20 -13.29 -14.20
C VAL A 20 -38.64 -11.86 -14.21
N CYS A 21 -38.61 -11.21 -13.05
CA CYS A 21 -37.78 -10.04 -12.84
C CYS A 21 -36.32 -10.47 -13.00
N LEU A 22 -35.80 -10.39 -14.21
CA LEU A 22 -34.38 -10.25 -14.44
C LEU A 22 -34.01 -8.89 -13.83
N ALA A 23 -33.75 -8.86 -12.50
CA ALA A 23 -32.90 -7.84 -11.93
C ALA A 23 -31.56 -8.05 -12.61
N GLY A 24 -31.35 -7.36 -13.73
CA GLY A 24 -30.00 -7.12 -14.22
C GLY A 24 -29.27 -6.53 -13.03
N ALA A 25 -28.28 -7.26 -12.49
CA ALA A 25 -27.31 -6.67 -11.63
C ALA A 25 -26.76 -5.51 -12.45
N ALA A 26 -27.18 -4.29 -12.13
CA ALA A 26 -26.48 -3.11 -12.57
C ALA A 26 -25.09 -3.30 -11.95
N TRP A 27 -24.13 -3.66 -12.75
CA TRP A 27 -22.72 -3.63 -12.36
C TRP A 27 -22.49 -2.17 -11.98
N ALA A 28 -22.29 -1.90 -10.71
CA ALA A 28 -21.87 -0.58 -10.28
C ALA A 28 -20.61 -0.28 -11.08
N THR A 29 -20.67 0.71 -11.95
CA THR A 29 -19.47 1.18 -12.63
C THR A 29 -18.61 1.80 -11.56
N SER A 30 -17.40 1.29 -11.38
CA SER A 30 -16.44 1.89 -10.49
C SER A 30 -16.27 3.37 -10.87
N THR A 31 -16.24 4.23 -9.85
CA THR A 31 -16.07 5.67 -10.05
C THR A 31 -14.79 6.11 -9.40
N GLU A 32 -14.00 6.87 -10.13
CA GLU A 32 -12.81 7.53 -9.58
C GLU A 32 -13.15 8.98 -9.25
N GLN A 33 -12.56 9.49 -8.18
CA GLN A 33 -12.62 10.88 -7.77
C GLN A 33 -11.22 11.36 -7.38
N VAL A 34 -10.77 12.46 -7.99
CA VAL A 34 -9.59 13.19 -7.52
C VAL A 34 -9.96 13.92 -6.24
N LEU A 35 -9.26 13.62 -5.15
CA LEU A 35 -9.47 14.26 -3.86
C LEU A 35 -8.63 15.54 -3.75
N TYR A 36 -7.39 15.47 -4.22
CA TYR A 36 -6.46 16.59 -4.25
C TYR A 36 -5.43 16.42 -5.36
N SER A 37 -5.17 17.47 -6.10
CA SER A 37 -4.10 17.56 -7.11
C SER A 37 -3.01 18.47 -6.56
N PHE A 38 -1.80 17.95 -6.41
CA PHE A 38 -0.68 18.73 -5.87
C PHE A 38 -0.32 19.86 -6.81
N GLY A 39 -0.21 21.05 -6.22
CA GLY A 39 -0.04 22.32 -6.91
C GLY A 39 1.43 22.68 -7.16
N PRO A 40 1.67 23.91 -7.63
CA PRO A 40 3.03 24.43 -7.76
C PRO A 40 3.61 24.75 -6.37
N PHE A 41 4.93 24.78 -6.30
CA PHE A 41 5.70 25.21 -5.13
C PHE A 41 4.99 26.37 -4.35
N PRO A 42 4.88 26.32 -3.01
CA PRO A 42 5.55 25.38 -2.07
C PRO A 42 4.72 24.16 -1.67
N ASP A 43 3.71 23.79 -2.43
CA ASP A 43 2.93 22.58 -2.21
C ASP A 43 3.82 21.32 -2.30
N GLY A 44 3.29 20.17 -1.87
CA GLY A 44 3.94 18.89 -2.10
C GLY A 44 3.95 18.50 -3.58
N ALA A 45 4.79 17.53 -3.95
CA ALA A 45 4.78 16.96 -5.30
C ALA A 45 5.31 15.52 -5.30
N SER A 46 4.85 14.73 -6.28
CA SER A 46 5.28 13.35 -6.48
C SER A 46 5.12 12.48 -5.23
N PRO A 47 3.89 12.22 -4.77
CA PRO A 47 3.67 11.31 -3.65
C PRO A 47 4.05 9.88 -4.05
N GLU A 48 5.03 9.29 -3.37
CA GLU A 48 5.53 7.92 -3.57
C GLU A 48 5.10 6.98 -2.44
N ALA A 49 4.41 7.48 -1.43
CA ALA A 49 4.00 6.73 -0.25
C ALA A 49 2.50 6.46 -0.24
N GLY A 50 2.12 5.33 0.35
CA GLY A 50 0.71 5.06 0.66
C GLY A 50 0.16 6.02 1.72
N LEU A 51 -1.15 6.09 1.79
CA LEU A 51 -1.89 6.93 2.73
C LEU A 51 -2.19 6.19 4.04
N VAL A 52 -2.61 6.95 5.06
CA VAL A 52 -3.16 6.40 6.30
C VAL A 52 -4.30 7.27 6.80
N PHE A 53 -5.37 6.63 7.30
CA PHE A 53 -6.46 7.32 7.99
C PHE A 53 -6.18 7.47 9.48
N ASP A 54 -6.61 8.59 10.05
CA ASP A 54 -6.85 8.67 11.49
C ASP A 54 -8.27 8.19 11.88
N GLY A 55 -8.57 8.22 13.17
CA GLY A 55 -9.90 7.81 13.67
C GLY A 55 -11.03 8.79 13.33
N ALA A 56 -10.74 9.98 12.83
CA ALA A 56 -11.71 11.00 12.40
C ALA A 56 -11.97 10.95 10.88
N GLY A 57 -11.23 10.14 10.13
CA GLY A 57 -11.33 10.02 8.68
C GLY A 57 -10.46 11.01 7.92
N ASN A 58 -9.50 11.67 8.56
CA ASN A 58 -8.50 12.47 7.88
C ASN A 58 -7.44 11.56 7.27
N LEU A 59 -6.92 11.93 6.10
CA LEU A 59 -5.85 11.20 5.39
C LEU A 59 -4.51 11.90 5.60
N TYR A 60 -3.48 11.11 5.85
CA TYR A 60 -2.11 11.59 5.95
C TYR A 60 -1.22 10.89 4.94
N GLY A 61 -0.28 11.63 4.37
CA GLY A 61 0.68 11.12 3.42
C GLY A 61 1.96 11.93 3.37
N THR A 62 2.86 11.54 2.48
CA THR A 62 4.11 12.25 2.22
C THR A 62 4.29 12.49 0.74
N THR A 63 5.02 13.54 0.37
CA THR A 63 5.45 13.81 -1.00
C THR A 63 6.97 13.76 -1.08
N TYR A 64 7.49 13.20 -2.17
CA TYR A 64 8.93 13.09 -2.41
C TYR A 64 9.58 14.44 -2.71
N ASN A 65 8.90 15.29 -3.47
CA ASN A 65 9.31 16.63 -3.84
C ASN A 65 8.35 17.68 -3.24
N GLY A 66 8.65 18.94 -3.52
CA GLY A 66 7.85 20.07 -3.04
C GLY A 66 8.19 20.47 -1.61
N GLY A 67 7.30 21.26 -1.00
CA GLY A 67 7.57 21.96 0.26
C GLY A 67 8.52 23.14 0.07
N THR A 68 8.79 23.88 1.13
CA THR A 68 9.59 25.12 1.08
C THR A 68 11.05 24.97 0.62
N HIS A 69 11.56 23.74 0.52
CA HIS A 69 12.94 23.44 0.11
C HIS A 69 13.01 22.43 -1.05
N ASP A 70 11.86 22.05 -1.62
CA ASP A 70 11.75 21.06 -2.70
C ASP A 70 12.38 19.69 -2.36
N VAL A 71 12.25 19.27 -1.10
CA VAL A 71 12.74 17.97 -0.62
C VAL A 71 11.70 17.16 0.14
N GLY A 72 10.43 17.49 -0.13
CA GLY A 72 9.27 16.72 0.31
C GLY A 72 8.58 17.27 1.55
N THR A 73 7.36 16.78 1.73
CA THR A 73 6.44 17.22 2.79
C THR A 73 5.79 16.05 3.52
N VAL A 74 5.19 16.35 4.66
CA VAL A 74 4.10 15.57 5.25
C VAL A 74 2.84 16.41 5.14
N PHE A 75 1.75 15.84 4.61
CA PHE A 75 0.48 16.53 4.41
C PHE A 75 -0.68 15.83 5.11
N GLU A 76 -1.75 16.57 5.33
CA GLU A 76 -3.05 16.11 5.82
C GLU A 76 -4.13 16.52 4.81
N LEU A 77 -5.05 15.62 4.51
CA LEU A 77 -6.30 15.93 3.82
C LEU A 77 -7.47 15.80 4.80
N LEU A 78 -8.23 16.88 4.94
CA LEU A 78 -9.43 16.93 5.78
C LEU A 78 -10.69 16.92 4.90
N PRO A 79 -11.66 16.01 5.14
CA PRO A 79 -12.92 16.02 4.41
C PRO A 79 -13.73 17.29 4.75
N ARG A 80 -14.35 17.91 3.74
CA ARG A 80 -15.19 19.11 3.92
C ARG A 80 -16.64 18.72 4.15
N ALA A 81 -17.32 19.45 5.01
CA ALA A 81 -18.77 19.43 5.08
C ALA A 81 -19.34 19.93 3.73
N GLY A 82 -20.02 19.04 3.00
CA GLY A 82 -20.55 19.35 1.66
C GLY A 82 -19.75 18.80 0.49
N GLY A 83 -18.71 18.03 0.75
CA GLY A 83 -17.90 17.31 -0.24
C GLY A 83 -16.57 17.99 -0.56
N GLY A 84 -15.64 17.21 -1.07
CA GLY A 84 -14.26 17.60 -1.34
C GLY A 84 -13.36 17.58 -0.11
N TRP A 85 -12.09 17.91 -0.30
CA TRP A 85 -11.05 17.83 0.71
C TRP A 85 -10.25 19.12 0.81
N ASN A 86 -9.70 19.40 1.98
CA ASN A 86 -8.73 20.47 2.21
C ASN A 86 -7.39 19.85 2.49
N GLU A 87 -6.39 20.24 1.72
CA GLU A 87 -5.00 19.88 1.99
C GLU A 87 -4.37 20.90 2.93
N THR A 88 -3.46 20.42 3.78
CA THR A 88 -2.58 21.20 4.63
C THR A 88 -1.21 20.55 4.71
N VAL A 89 -0.17 21.28 4.32
CA VAL A 89 1.20 20.87 4.57
C VAL A 89 1.48 20.99 6.08
N LEU A 90 1.67 19.85 6.75
CA LEU A 90 1.98 19.78 8.17
C LEU A 90 3.46 20.07 8.45
N TYR A 91 4.33 19.61 7.56
CA TYR A 91 5.78 19.76 7.67
C TYR A 91 6.44 19.77 6.30
N SER A 92 7.38 20.69 6.10
CA SER A 92 8.27 20.74 4.94
C SER A 92 9.68 20.43 5.38
N PHE A 93 10.24 19.35 4.85
CA PHE A 93 11.63 18.97 5.16
C PHE A 93 12.63 19.99 4.59
N THR A 94 13.80 20.11 5.24
CA THR A 94 14.84 21.04 4.79
C THR A 94 15.97 20.36 4.00
N GLY A 95 16.02 19.02 3.97
CA GLY A 95 17.13 18.24 3.41
C GLY A 95 18.39 18.22 4.30
N GLY A 96 18.33 18.93 5.43
CA GLY A 96 19.39 19.01 6.42
C GLY A 96 19.31 17.93 7.49
N ALA A 97 19.46 18.33 8.75
CA ALA A 97 19.42 17.41 9.88
C ALA A 97 18.07 16.71 10.09
N ASP A 98 16.99 17.33 9.64
CA ASP A 98 15.61 16.83 9.74
C ASP A 98 15.23 15.82 8.66
N GLY A 99 16.08 15.59 7.68
CA GLY A 99 15.84 14.65 6.58
C GLY A 99 15.28 15.31 5.32
N GLY A 100 14.98 14.48 4.33
CA GLY A 100 14.35 14.88 3.07
C GLY A 100 13.99 13.68 2.22
N ARG A 101 13.07 13.90 1.28
CA ARG A 101 12.54 12.89 0.38
C ARG A 101 11.93 11.69 1.12
N PRO A 102 10.84 11.91 1.87
CA PRO A 102 10.09 10.83 2.48
C PRO A 102 9.40 10.00 1.39
N VAL A 103 9.62 8.68 1.42
CA VAL A 103 9.08 7.71 0.44
C VAL A 103 8.24 6.63 1.13
N SER A 104 7.99 6.77 2.42
CA SER A 104 7.32 5.76 3.21
C SER A 104 5.96 6.22 3.72
N THR A 105 5.05 5.26 3.84
CA THR A 105 3.77 5.48 4.51
C THR A 105 3.99 5.92 5.96
N ILE A 106 3.25 6.92 6.38
CA ILE A 106 3.21 7.41 7.76
C ILE A 106 2.58 6.36 8.67
N THR A 107 3.08 6.26 9.90
CA THR A 107 2.46 5.49 10.98
C THR A 107 1.96 6.45 12.05
N LEU A 108 0.70 6.28 12.48
CA LEU A 108 0.10 7.05 13.58
C LEU A 108 0.16 6.27 14.89
N ASP A 109 0.37 6.99 16.00
CA ASP A 109 0.11 6.45 17.34
C ASP A 109 -1.30 6.82 17.84
N GLY A 110 -1.67 6.30 19.02
CA GLY A 110 -2.97 6.60 19.63
C GLY A 110 -3.14 8.04 20.13
N SER A 111 -2.08 8.86 20.09
CA SER A 111 -2.07 10.27 20.47
C SER A 111 -2.12 11.20 19.26
N GLY A 112 -2.10 10.65 18.05
CA GLY A 112 -2.09 11.41 16.79
C GLY A 112 -0.70 11.90 16.38
N HIS A 113 0.38 11.38 16.96
CA HIS A 113 1.72 11.64 16.46
C HIS A 113 1.96 10.83 15.17
N LEU A 114 2.71 11.42 14.25
CA LEU A 114 3.04 10.85 12.95
C LEU A 114 4.50 10.42 12.95
N TYR A 115 4.75 9.17 12.55
CA TYR A 115 6.09 8.60 12.45
C TYR A 115 6.38 8.19 11.02
N GLY A 116 7.59 8.45 10.56
CA GLY A 116 8.01 8.09 9.20
C GLY A 116 9.51 8.10 9.05
N THR A 117 9.94 7.87 7.81
CA THR A 117 11.35 7.89 7.43
C THR A 117 11.59 8.81 6.26
N THR A 118 12.80 9.34 6.14
CA THR A 118 13.27 10.06 4.96
C THR A 118 14.42 9.31 4.32
N GLN A 119 14.46 9.28 2.99
CA GLN A 119 15.52 8.58 2.25
C GLN A 119 16.87 9.24 2.43
N PHE A 120 16.91 10.57 2.53
CA PHE A 120 18.12 11.38 2.63
C PHE A 120 18.07 12.33 3.82
N GLY A 121 19.16 13.08 4.03
CA GLY A 121 19.30 14.03 5.13
C GLY A 121 19.91 13.38 6.38
N GLY A 122 19.86 14.07 7.51
CA GLY A 122 20.64 13.71 8.69
C GLY A 122 22.14 13.81 8.41
N THR A 123 22.83 12.68 8.40
CA THR A 123 24.23 12.57 7.92
C THR A 123 24.33 12.22 6.43
N GLY A 124 23.23 12.32 5.67
CA GLY A 124 23.14 11.99 4.25
C GLY A 124 22.52 10.62 3.95
N SER A 125 22.12 9.87 4.96
CA SER A 125 21.63 8.47 4.80
C SER A 125 20.19 8.26 5.26
N GLY A 126 19.48 9.34 5.59
CA GLY A 126 18.10 9.33 6.04
C GLY A 126 17.93 9.35 7.55
N VAL A 127 16.70 9.59 7.98
CA VAL A 127 16.33 9.65 9.39
C VAL A 127 15.02 8.90 9.64
N VAL A 128 14.77 8.57 10.91
CA VAL A 128 13.43 8.29 11.43
C VAL A 128 12.96 9.54 12.17
N PHE A 129 11.75 10.02 11.86
CA PHE A 129 11.18 11.22 12.45
C PHE A 129 9.87 10.96 13.17
N GLU A 130 9.53 11.86 14.08
CA GLU A 130 8.26 12.02 14.75
C GLU A 130 7.76 13.44 14.49
N LEU A 131 6.50 13.57 14.06
CA LEU A 131 5.80 14.86 14.08
C LEU A 131 4.74 14.83 15.17
N SER A 132 4.70 15.87 15.97
CA SER A 132 3.71 16.05 17.03
C SER A 132 3.10 17.45 16.95
N GLN A 133 1.81 17.54 17.31
CA GLN A 133 1.10 18.81 17.34
C GLN A 133 1.09 19.38 18.75
N SER A 134 1.45 20.66 18.88
CA SER A 134 1.36 21.41 20.11
C SER A 134 0.90 22.83 19.83
N GLY A 135 -0.17 23.29 20.51
CA GLY A 135 -0.68 24.65 20.33
C GLY A 135 -1.14 24.99 18.92
N GLY A 136 -1.57 24.02 18.15
CA GLY A 136 -2.03 24.18 16.76
C GLY A 136 -0.91 24.17 15.72
N SER A 137 0.35 23.97 16.11
CA SER A 137 1.50 23.88 15.21
C SER A 137 2.11 22.49 15.26
N TRP A 138 2.56 21.98 14.11
CA TRP A 138 3.31 20.76 14.02
C TRP A 138 4.80 20.98 14.19
N THR A 139 5.45 20.12 14.93
CA THR A 139 6.91 20.16 15.18
C THR A 139 7.53 18.81 14.87
N GLY A 140 8.67 18.84 14.16
CA GLY A 140 9.43 17.64 13.81
C GLY A 140 10.52 17.36 14.83
N LYS A 141 10.72 16.09 15.16
CA LYS A 141 11.79 15.57 15.99
C LYS A 141 12.43 14.37 15.30
N VAL A 142 13.75 14.38 15.16
CA VAL A 142 14.51 13.22 14.67
C VAL A 142 14.69 12.23 15.81
N LEU A 143 14.28 11.00 15.59
CA LEU A 143 14.38 9.89 16.55
C LEU A 143 15.68 9.12 16.36
N HIS A 144 16.10 8.93 15.09
CA HIS A 144 17.35 8.28 14.72
C HIS A 144 17.89 8.87 13.41
N THR A 145 19.21 8.96 13.30
CA THR A 145 19.93 9.40 12.10
C THR A 145 20.84 8.29 11.63
N PHE A 146 20.56 7.78 10.43
CA PHE A 146 21.32 6.67 9.84
C PHE A 146 22.68 7.10 9.29
N GLY A 147 23.62 6.14 9.18
CA GLY A 147 24.82 6.26 8.36
C GLY A 147 26.16 6.04 9.03
N SER A 148 26.22 5.63 10.31
CA SER A 148 27.48 5.34 11.00
C SER A 148 27.75 3.84 11.12
N GLY A 149 28.97 3.40 10.83
CA GLY A 149 29.43 2.02 11.06
C GLY A 149 28.59 0.96 10.34
N THR A 150 28.02 0.03 11.11
CA THR A 150 27.13 -1.04 10.63
C THR A 150 25.66 -0.67 10.64
N ASP A 151 25.34 0.58 10.92
CA ASP A 151 24.02 1.16 10.83
C ASP A 151 23.44 1.07 9.41
N GLY A 152 22.12 1.22 9.30
CA GLY A 152 21.44 1.25 8.02
C GLY A 152 21.63 2.55 7.25
N LYS A 153 21.13 2.55 6.00
CA LYS A 153 21.05 3.73 5.14
C LYS A 153 19.83 3.62 4.24
N GLN A 154 19.26 4.77 3.86
CA GLN A 154 18.13 4.86 2.95
C GLN A 154 16.95 4.01 3.43
N PRO A 155 16.26 4.39 4.51
CA PRO A 155 15.06 3.72 4.97
C PRO A 155 13.91 4.02 4.00
N LEU A 156 13.50 3.03 3.21
CA LEU A 156 12.45 3.16 2.19
C LEU A 156 11.10 2.58 2.65
N GLY A 157 11.10 1.60 3.54
CA GLY A 157 9.90 0.87 3.94
C GLY A 157 9.08 1.50 5.07
N GLY A 158 9.54 2.62 5.63
CA GLY A 158 8.90 3.24 6.79
C GLY A 158 9.11 2.48 8.10
N VAL A 159 8.31 2.83 9.10
CA VAL A 159 8.31 2.19 10.42
C VAL A 159 6.91 1.77 10.83
N ILE A 160 6.79 0.72 11.65
CA ILE A 160 5.53 0.29 12.28
C ILE A 160 5.75 0.02 13.76
N PHE A 161 4.69 0.16 14.58
CA PHE A 161 4.73 -0.23 15.98
C PHE A 161 4.64 -1.74 16.18
N ASP A 162 5.51 -2.29 17.05
CA ASP A 162 5.51 -3.72 17.41
C ASP A 162 4.36 -4.12 18.36
N GLY A 163 3.71 -3.18 19.03
CA GLY A 163 2.69 -3.38 20.04
C GLY A 163 3.21 -3.21 21.48
N PHE A 164 4.50 -2.97 21.65
CA PHE A 164 5.14 -2.64 22.94
C PHE A 164 5.67 -1.20 22.97
N GLY A 165 5.38 -0.43 21.93
CA GLY A 165 5.81 0.95 21.78
C GLY A 165 7.16 1.12 21.07
N ASN A 166 7.79 0.05 20.58
CA ASN A 166 8.97 0.14 19.75
C ASN A 166 8.57 0.32 18.28
N LEU A 167 9.42 0.99 17.52
CA LEU A 167 9.30 1.14 16.07
C LEU A 167 10.21 0.12 15.38
N ILE A 168 9.64 -0.65 14.46
CA ILE A 168 10.39 -1.57 13.59
C ILE A 168 10.41 -1.01 12.19
N GLY A 169 11.58 -0.98 11.57
CA GLY A 169 11.75 -0.48 10.21
C GLY A 169 12.86 -1.19 9.46
N THR A 170 13.06 -0.78 8.22
CA THR A 170 14.11 -1.35 7.35
C THR A 170 14.89 -0.25 6.65
N THR A 171 16.12 -0.56 6.27
CA THR A 171 16.93 0.27 5.38
C THR A 171 17.37 -0.54 4.18
N SER A 172 17.34 0.07 2.99
CA SER A 172 17.66 -0.65 1.75
C SER A 172 19.14 -0.93 1.53
N VAL A 173 20.00 -0.18 2.19
CA VAL A 173 21.47 -0.34 2.18
C VAL A 173 22.01 -0.14 3.60
N GLY A 174 23.32 -0.29 3.77
CA GLY A 174 23.96 -0.25 5.09
C GLY A 174 24.03 -1.63 5.72
N GLY A 175 24.34 -1.70 7.02
CA GLY A 175 24.66 -2.95 7.68
C GLY A 175 26.06 -3.47 7.31
N ALA A 176 26.46 -4.61 7.88
CA ALA A 176 27.81 -5.15 7.75
C ALA A 176 28.25 -5.50 6.31
N LYS A 177 27.29 -5.74 5.41
CA LYS A 177 27.52 -6.10 3.99
C LYS A 177 26.99 -5.05 3.01
N ASN A 178 26.43 -3.95 3.53
CA ASN A 178 25.78 -2.91 2.75
C ASN A 178 24.55 -3.38 1.96
N ASP A 179 23.89 -4.44 2.42
CA ASP A 179 22.73 -5.08 1.81
C ASP A 179 21.42 -4.73 2.53
N GLY A 180 21.48 -3.80 3.50
CA GLY A 180 20.35 -3.32 4.29
C GLY A 180 20.22 -4.03 5.64
N ILE A 181 19.37 -3.47 6.48
CA ILE A 181 19.08 -4.00 7.82
C ILE A 181 17.57 -3.97 8.12
N ILE A 182 17.19 -4.75 9.12
CA ILE A 182 15.97 -4.56 9.88
C ILE A 182 16.37 -4.03 11.25
N PHE A 183 15.77 -2.95 11.70
CA PHE A 183 16.08 -2.30 12.97
C PHE A 183 14.86 -2.19 13.89
N GLU A 184 15.12 -2.08 15.18
CA GLU A 184 14.17 -1.72 16.22
C GLU A 184 14.64 -0.43 16.90
N LEU A 185 13.75 0.57 17.00
CA LEU A 185 13.95 1.74 17.85
C LEU A 185 13.11 1.57 19.12
N THR A 186 13.78 1.59 20.26
CA THR A 186 13.16 1.49 21.58
C THR A 186 13.19 2.84 22.28
N PRO A 187 12.04 3.37 22.78
CA PRO A 187 12.01 4.62 23.51
C PRO A 187 12.75 4.50 24.85
N SER A 188 13.49 5.52 25.21
CA SER A 188 14.23 5.61 26.48
C SER A 188 14.04 7.00 27.12
N LYS A 189 14.52 7.16 28.36
CA LYS A 189 14.44 8.46 29.07
C LYS A 189 15.22 9.59 28.37
N THR A 190 16.22 9.25 27.57
CA THR A 190 17.11 10.21 26.90
C THR A 190 16.89 10.31 25.40
N GLY A 191 15.88 9.61 24.85
CA GLY A 191 15.59 9.57 23.42
C GLY A 191 15.23 8.16 22.96
N TRP A 192 15.64 7.79 21.77
CA TRP A 192 15.43 6.47 21.20
C TRP A 192 16.77 5.73 21.03
N SER A 193 16.75 4.42 21.21
CA SER A 193 17.93 3.56 21.07
C SER A 193 17.68 2.55 19.94
N GLU A 194 18.60 2.50 18.98
CA GLU A 194 18.55 1.55 17.88
C GLU A 194 19.15 0.21 18.25
N THR A 195 18.54 -0.88 17.76
CA THR A 195 19.07 -2.24 17.79
C THR A 195 18.86 -2.86 16.40
N VAL A 196 19.93 -3.37 15.79
CA VAL A 196 19.85 -4.13 14.54
C VAL A 196 19.27 -5.51 14.84
N ILE A 197 18.07 -5.80 14.31
CA ILE A 197 17.41 -7.11 14.41
C ILE A 197 18.09 -8.11 13.46
N HIS A 198 18.31 -7.68 12.21
CA HIS A 198 18.90 -8.50 11.16
C HIS A 198 19.69 -7.62 10.19
N ALA A 199 20.87 -8.08 9.80
CA ALA A 199 21.67 -7.45 8.75
C ALA A 199 21.73 -8.38 7.54
N PHE A 200 21.18 -7.95 6.42
CA PHE A 200 21.18 -8.75 5.18
C PHE A 200 22.59 -8.91 4.63
N THR A 201 22.83 -10.02 3.95
CA THR A 201 24.18 -10.42 3.48
C THR A 201 24.30 -10.56 1.97
N GLY A 202 23.23 -10.33 1.21
CA GLY A 202 23.19 -10.45 -0.25
C GLY A 202 23.30 -11.88 -0.77
N GLY A 203 23.32 -12.87 0.13
CA GLY A 203 23.40 -14.29 -0.20
C GLY A 203 22.03 -14.97 -0.13
N ASN A 204 21.92 -15.96 0.74
CA ASN A 204 20.69 -16.74 0.90
C ASN A 204 19.52 -15.96 1.50
N ASP A 205 19.78 -14.87 2.21
CA ASP A 205 18.78 -14.01 2.83
C ASP A 205 18.42 -12.78 1.98
N ASP A 206 19.03 -12.68 0.77
CA ASP A 206 18.81 -11.61 -0.18
C ASP A 206 19.29 -10.21 0.32
N SER A 207 18.80 -9.11 -0.27
CA SER A 207 19.25 -7.76 0.06
C SER A 207 18.19 -6.71 -0.23
N SER A 208 18.44 -5.48 0.21
CA SER A 208 17.60 -4.31 -0.08
C SER A 208 16.14 -4.50 0.31
N PRO A 209 15.79 -4.60 1.61
CA PRO A 209 14.41 -4.57 2.05
C PRO A 209 13.79 -3.19 1.75
N VAL A 210 12.61 -3.14 1.14
CA VAL A 210 12.00 -1.91 0.63
C VAL A 210 10.52 -1.76 0.90
N GLY A 211 9.75 -2.83 0.85
CA GLY A 211 8.30 -2.79 1.00
C GLY A 211 7.88 -2.34 2.40
N LYS A 212 6.68 -1.76 2.48
CA LYS A 212 6.02 -1.49 3.75
C LYS A 212 5.93 -2.77 4.59
N LEU A 213 6.32 -2.69 5.85
CA LEU A 213 6.16 -3.80 6.80
C LEU A 213 4.67 -4.02 7.11
N THR A 214 4.27 -5.28 7.18
CA THR A 214 2.90 -5.68 7.51
C THR A 214 2.89 -6.52 8.77
N LYS A 215 1.97 -6.22 9.70
CA LYS A 215 1.80 -6.96 10.96
C LYS A 215 0.51 -7.77 10.93
N ASP A 216 0.57 -9.05 11.27
CA ASP A 216 -0.62 -9.88 11.44
C ASP A 216 -1.23 -9.75 12.85
N HIS A 217 -2.39 -10.38 13.05
CA HIS A 217 -3.13 -10.33 14.32
C HIS A 217 -2.42 -11.04 15.50
N LEU A 218 -1.35 -11.79 15.24
CA LEU A 218 -0.48 -12.38 16.26
C LEU A 218 0.76 -11.54 16.56
N GLY A 219 0.89 -10.36 15.92
CA GLY A 219 2.03 -9.46 16.10
C GLY A 219 3.29 -9.88 15.33
N ARG A 220 3.19 -10.85 14.41
CA ARG A 220 4.31 -11.21 13.53
C ARG A 220 4.41 -10.15 12.41
N ILE A 221 5.62 -9.80 12.05
CA ILE A 221 5.90 -8.75 11.06
C ILE A 221 6.46 -9.40 9.80
N TYR A 222 5.96 -8.98 8.65
CA TYR A 222 6.34 -9.48 7.34
C TYR A 222 6.91 -8.35 6.50
N GLY A 223 7.89 -8.67 5.66
CA GLY A 223 8.46 -7.73 4.72
C GLY A 223 9.03 -8.43 3.50
N THR A 224 9.46 -7.61 2.56
CA THR A 224 10.00 -8.02 1.26
C THR A 224 11.42 -7.50 1.08
N THR A 225 12.22 -8.20 0.28
CA THR A 225 13.50 -7.71 -0.25
C THR A 225 13.44 -7.64 -1.76
N ARG A 226 14.11 -6.68 -2.37
CA ARG A 226 14.15 -6.53 -3.85
C ARG A 226 15.50 -6.87 -4.47
N GLY A 227 16.54 -7.04 -3.68
CA GLY A 227 17.85 -7.40 -4.19
C GLY A 227 17.85 -8.77 -4.86
N GLY A 228 18.78 -9.01 -5.78
CA GLY A 228 18.79 -10.25 -6.52
C GLY A 228 17.46 -10.54 -7.24
N VAL A 229 16.74 -11.52 -6.77
CA VAL A 229 15.41 -11.91 -7.28
C VAL A 229 14.28 -11.57 -6.32
N GLY A 230 14.62 -11.18 -5.10
CA GLY A 230 13.70 -10.83 -4.04
C GLY A 230 13.23 -12.01 -3.19
N SER A 231 12.87 -11.69 -1.96
CA SER A 231 12.36 -12.67 -0.99
C SER A 231 11.27 -12.11 -0.11
N ILE A 232 10.60 -13.00 0.61
CA ILE A 232 9.63 -12.68 1.65
C ILE A 232 10.18 -13.22 2.96
N TYR A 233 10.17 -12.39 4.00
CA TYR A 233 10.62 -12.77 5.34
C TYR A 233 9.55 -12.47 6.40
N ARG A 234 9.78 -13.05 7.57
CA ARG A 234 8.94 -12.85 8.76
C ARG A 234 9.82 -12.62 9.98
N LEU A 235 9.41 -11.69 10.83
CA LEU A 235 9.90 -11.53 12.18
C LEU A 235 8.88 -12.10 13.16
N THR A 236 9.35 -12.87 14.12
CA THR A 236 8.53 -13.38 15.23
C THR A 236 9.21 -13.03 16.54
N ARG A 237 8.47 -12.49 17.49
CA ARG A 237 9.03 -12.16 18.80
C ARG A 237 9.21 -13.45 19.61
N GLY A 238 10.42 -13.73 20.02
CA GLY A 238 10.76 -14.87 20.86
C GLY A 238 10.46 -14.63 22.34
N THR A 239 10.53 -15.68 23.16
CA THR A 239 10.18 -15.66 24.59
C THR A 239 11.04 -14.71 25.44
N ALA A 240 12.27 -14.41 25.02
CA ALA A 240 13.17 -13.47 25.67
C ALA A 240 13.03 -12.02 25.15
N GLY A 241 12.01 -11.73 24.34
CA GLY A 241 11.80 -10.41 23.76
C GLY A 241 12.64 -10.11 22.52
N HIS A 242 13.55 -10.98 22.12
CA HIS A 242 14.34 -10.83 20.89
C HIS A 242 13.52 -11.23 19.66
N TRP A 243 13.81 -10.59 18.53
CA TRP A 243 13.22 -10.92 17.26
C TRP A 243 13.95 -12.11 16.61
N LEU A 244 13.17 -13.01 16.02
CA LEU A 244 13.65 -14.13 15.21
C LEU A 244 13.33 -13.84 13.75
N TYR A 245 14.35 -13.68 12.92
CA TYR A 245 14.22 -13.55 11.47
C TYR A 245 14.04 -14.92 10.83
N GLN A 246 13.13 -15.01 9.88
CA GLN A 246 12.95 -16.19 9.03
C GLN A 246 12.64 -15.77 7.61
N GLN A 247 13.46 -16.19 6.64
CA GLN A 247 13.07 -16.14 5.23
C GLN A 247 12.01 -17.21 4.97
N LEU A 248 10.86 -16.79 4.46
CA LEU A 248 9.73 -17.68 4.16
C LEU A 248 9.80 -18.22 2.74
N TYR A 249 10.21 -17.38 1.79
CA TYR A 249 10.28 -17.70 0.39
C TYR A 249 11.31 -16.84 -0.34
N CYS A 250 12.04 -17.45 -1.29
CA CYS A 250 12.89 -16.76 -2.26
C CYS A 250 12.29 -16.96 -3.66
N PHE A 251 12.21 -15.91 -4.43
CA PHE A 251 11.77 -15.99 -5.84
C PHE A 251 12.83 -16.62 -6.78
N CYS A 252 13.90 -17.19 -6.24
CA CYS A 252 15.03 -17.81 -6.93
C CYS A 252 14.64 -18.88 -7.96
N ASN A 253 13.46 -19.50 -7.81
CA ASN A 253 13.02 -20.62 -8.66
C ASN A 253 11.91 -20.19 -9.65
N GLY A 254 11.81 -18.91 -9.97
CA GLY A 254 10.74 -18.37 -10.80
C GLY A 254 9.52 -17.93 -9.98
N GLY A 255 8.49 -17.44 -10.65
CA GLY A 255 7.28 -16.94 -10.00
C GLY A 255 7.22 -15.41 -9.87
N GLY A 256 8.11 -14.72 -10.53
CA GLY A 256 8.27 -13.27 -10.49
C GLY A 256 9.63 -12.88 -9.93
N VAL A 257 9.90 -11.59 -9.92
CA VAL A 257 11.10 -11.04 -9.27
C VAL A 257 10.73 -9.68 -8.66
N SER A 258 11.50 -9.29 -7.66
CA SER A 258 11.43 -7.97 -7.04
C SER A 258 10.03 -7.63 -6.51
N PRO A 259 9.59 -8.22 -5.40
CA PRO A 259 8.44 -7.72 -4.67
C PRO A 259 8.79 -6.35 -4.07
N TYR A 260 8.09 -5.29 -4.51
CA TYR A 260 8.36 -3.92 -4.08
C TYR A 260 7.39 -3.45 -3.00
N GLY A 261 6.12 -3.78 -3.16
CA GLY A 261 5.04 -3.30 -2.31
C GLY A 261 4.96 -4.00 -0.95
N GLY A 262 4.05 -3.50 -0.14
CA GLY A 262 3.63 -4.14 1.09
C GLY A 262 2.95 -5.49 0.84
N LEU A 263 2.80 -6.26 1.90
CA LEU A 263 2.13 -7.56 1.88
C LEU A 263 0.77 -7.46 2.57
N ALA A 264 -0.21 -8.22 2.10
CA ALA A 264 -1.43 -8.48 2.85
C ALA A 264 -1.39 -9.89 3.45
N VAL A 265 -1.89 -10.03 4.68
CA VAL A 265 -1.93 -11.32 5.39
C VAL A 265 -3.35 -11.56 5.87
N ASP A 266 -3.96 -12.66 5.45
CA ASP A 266 -5.31 -13.00 5.86
C ASP A 266 -5.37 -13.74 7.21
N SER A 267 -6.58 -14.01 7.69
CA SER A 267 -6.82 -14.73 8.95
C SER A 267 -6.30 -16.16 8.98
N LEU A 268 -6.03 -16.75 7.82
CA LEU A 268 -5.43 -18.09 7.65
C LEU A 268 -3.91 -18.03 7.45
N PHE A 269 -3.30 -16.84 7.65
CA PHE A 269 -1.87 -16.57 7.46
C PHE A 269 -1.36 -16.82 6.03
N ARG A 270 -2.24 -16.74 5.04
CA ARG A 270 -1.83 -16.68 3.65
C ARG A 270 -1.33 -15.26 3.36
N ILE A 271 -0.23 -15.17 2.67
CA ILE A 271 0.45 -13.92 2.36
C ILE A 271 0.20 -13.60 0.89
N TYR A 272 -0.19 -12.36 0.60
CA TYR A 272 -0.46 -11.88 -0.74
C TYR A 272 0.40 -10.68 -1.04
N GLY A 273 0.79 -10.52 -2.30
CA GLY A 273 1.57 -9.38 -2.76
C GLY A 273 1.72 -9.37 -4.26
N THR A 274 2.53 -8.44 -4.73
CA THR A 274 2.85 -8.26 -6.15
C THR A 274 4.34 -8.45 -6.39
N THR A 275 4.70 -8.79 -7.63
CA THR A 275 6.08 -8.71 -8.11
C THR A 275 6.15 -7.75 -9.28
N PHE A 276 7.14 -6.84 -9.28
CA PHE A 276 7.29 -5.77 -10.28
C PHE A 276 7.51 -6.30 -11.71
N GLY A 277 8.29 -7.34 -11.87
CA GLY A 277 8.66 -7.81 -13.20
C GLY A 277 9.33 -9.16 -13.21
N GLY A 278 10.44 -9.23 -13.86
CA GLY A 278 11.14 -10.41 -14.29
C GLY A 278 11.08 -10.49 -15.80
N PHE A 279 10.79 -11.64 -16.37
CA PHE A 279 10.57 -11.79 -17.81
C PHE A 279 9.12 -11.46 -18.22
N GLY A 280 8.49 -10.44 -17.61
CA GLY A 280 7.09 -10.09 -17.86
C GLY A 280 6.66 -8.79 -17.18
N ASN A 281 5.36 -8.55 -17.13
CA ASN A 281 4.73 -7.32 -16.66
C ASN A 281 4.36 -7.35 -15.18
N GLY A 282 4.94 -8.30 -14.40
CA GLY A 282 4.60 -8.52 -13.01
C GLY A 282 3.44 -9.47 -12.80
N ASN A 283 3.21 -9.82 -11.53
CA ASN A 283 2.12 -10.70 -11.14
C ASN A 283 1.58 -10.38 -9.74
N VAL A 284 0.41 -10.93 -9.45
CA VAL A 284 -0.14 -11.06 -8.09
C VAL A 284 0.12 -12.49 -7.63
N PHE A 285 0.64 -12.67 -6.42
CA PHE A 285 0.93 -13.98 -5.84
C PHE A 285 0.22 -14.20 -4.51
N GLN A 286 0.06 -15.46 -4.15
CA GLN A 286 -0.27 -15.94 -2.82
C GLN A 286 0.85 -16.83 -2.33
N LEU A 287 1.24 -16.71 -1.08
CA LEU A 287 2.16 -17.62 -0.41
C LEU A 287 1.41 -18.29 0.74
N ALA A 288 1.30 -19.61 0.71
CA ALA A 288 0.58 -20.40 1.70
C ALA A 288 1.48 -21.48 2.30
N PHE A 289 1.29 -21.79 3.59
CA PHE A 289 2.02 -22.87 4.25
C PHE A 289 1.35 -24.22 3.99
N ASP A 290 2.07 -25.17 3.41
CA ASP A 290 1.57 -26.52 3.06
C ASP A 290 1.70 -27.56 4.19
N GLY A 291 2.10 -27.12 5.38
CA GLY A 291 2.43 -27.98 6.53
C GLY A 291 3.92 -28.28 6.68
N ARG A 292 4.75 -27.96 5.69
CA ARG A 292 6.21 -28.15 5.69
C ARG A 292 6.97 -26.88 5.33
N LYS A 293 6.51 -26.16 4.30
CA LYS A 293 7.13 -24.93 3.77
C LYS A 293 6.07 -23.99 3.23
N PHE A 294 6.46 -22.77 2.98
CA PHE A 294 5.65 -21.83 2.22
C PHE A 294 5.75 -22.14 0.72
N VAL A 295 4.59 -22.20 0.06
CA VAL A 295 4.48 -22.54 -1.36
C VAL A 295 3.82 -21.35 -2.08
N PRO A 296 4.45 -20.84 -3.16
CA PRO A 296 3.86 -19.77 -3.94
C PRO A 296 2.78 -20.32 -4.87
N ASN A 297 1.73 -19.54 -5.05
CA ASN A 297 0.71 -19.69 -6.08
C ASN A 297 0.62 -18.37 -6.84
N GLN A 298 0.89 -18.40 -8.14
CA GLN A 298 0.66 -17.25 -9.00
C GLN A 298 -0.83 -17.07 -9.20
N ILE A 299 -1.40 -16.02 -8.63
CA ILE A 299 -2.83 -15.69 -8.72
C ILE A 299 -3.16 -15.13 -10.09
N TYR A 300 -2.42 -14.10 -10.51
CA TYR A 300 -2.60 -13.44 -11.79
C TYR A 300 -1.28 -12.98 -12.37
N LYS A 301 -1.13 -13.06 -13.70
CA LYS A 301 0.03 -12.53 -14.44
C LYS A 301 -0.44 -11.44 -15.37
N PHE A 302 0.07 -10.23 -15.19
CA PHE A 302 -0.25 -9.10 -16.05
C PHE A 302 0.25 -9.28 -17.47
N LYS A 303 -0.53 -8.82 -18.45
CA LYS A 303 -0.24 -8.95 -19.89
C LYS A 303 0.38 -7.69 -20.47
N GLY A 304 0.37 -6.58 -19.68
CA GLY A 304 0.96 -5.30 -20.10
C GLY A 304 0.12 -4.52 -21.09
N LYS A 305 -1.18 -4.74 -21.10
CA LYS A 305 -2.18 -4.05 -21.93
C LYS A 305 -3.18 -3.33 -21.03
N SER A 306 -4.47 -3.45 -21.33
CA SER A 306 -5.55 -2.87 -20.53
C SER A 306 -5.59 -3.37 -19.08
N ASP A 307 -5.01 -4.52 -18.77
CA ASP A 307 -4.90 -5.10 -17.44
C ASP A 307 -3.73 -4.57 -16.59
N GLY A 308 -2.93 -3.65 -17.13
CA GLY A 308 -1.81 -3.06 -16.42
C GLY A 308 -0.50 -3.81 -16.51
N SER A 309 0.56 -3.22 -15.94
CA SER A 309 1.90 -3.83 -15.82
C SER A 309 2.73 -3.17 -14.72
N ASN A 310 3.74 -3.91 -14.26
CA ASN A 310 4.72 -3.43 -13.29
C ASN A 310 4.08 -2.89 -11.99
N PRO A 311 3.34 -3.73 -11.24
CA PRO A 311 2.81 -3.34 -9.95
C PRO A 311 3.97 -3.04 -8.98
N GLN A 312 4.00 -1.83 -8.42
CA GLN A 312 4.99 -1.41 -7.43
C GLN A 312 4.39 -1.40 -6.02
N GLY A 313 3.12 -1.03 -5.88
CA GLY A 313 2.36 -1.20 -4.65
C GLY A 313 2.04 -2.67 -4.36
N GLY A 314 1.75 -2.95 -3.10
CA GLY A 314 1.23 -4.23 -2.67
C GLY A 314 -0.26 -4.41 -3.01
N VAL A 315 -0.88 -5.37 -2.34
CA VAL A 315 -2.33 -5.56 -2.43
C VAL A 315 -2.99 -5.39 -1.08
N VAL A 316 -4.27 -4.96 -1.10
CA VAL A 316 -5.16 -4.97 0.05
C VAL A 316 -6.29 -5.97 -0.17
N LEU A 317 -6.83 -6.51 0.93
CA LEU A 317 -7.90 -7.52 0.95
C LEU A 317 -9.19 -6.89 1.46
N ASP A 318 -10.30 -7.10 0.76
CA ASP A 318 -11.63 -6.85 1.31
C ASP A 318 -12.10 -8.02 2.20
N ALA A 319 -13.29 -7.88 2.79
CA ALA A 319 -13.88 -8.88 3.68
C ALA A 319 -14.22 -10.20 2.95
N GLU A 320 -14.48 -10.17 1.64
CA GLU A 320 -14.75 -11.32 0.79
C GLU A 320 -13.48 -12.04 0.33
N GLY A 321 -12.31 -11.44 0.55
CA GLY A 321 -11.01 -11.96 0.14
C GLY A 321 -10.65 -11.65 -1.31
N ASN A 322 -11.25 -10.62 -1.91
CA ASN A 322 -10.78 -10.05 -3.16
C ASN A 322 -9.53 -9.21 -2.90
N LEU A 323 -8.68 -9.10 -3.91
CA LEU A 323 -7.43 -8.38 -3.85
C LEU A 323 -7.53 -7.12 -4.71
N TYR A 324 -7.01 -6.01 -4.19
CA TYR A 324 -6.94 -4.75 -4.92
C TYR A 324 -5.53 -4.20 -4.87
N GLY A 325 -5.10 -3.57 -5.94
CA GLY A 325 -3.77 -2.95 -6.02
C GLY A 325 -3.66 -2.04 -7.24
N THR A 326 -2.44 -1.56 -7.47
CA THR A 326 -2.14 -0.66 -8.58
C THR A 326 -1.03 -1.23 -9.47
N THR A 327 -1.03 -0.82 -10.73
CA THR A 327 0.10 -1.04 -11.64
C THR A 327 0.61 0.30 -12.14
N ALA A 328 1.94 0.48 -12.22
CA ALA A 328 2.53 1.73 -12.67
C ALA A 328 2.24 2.03 -14.15
N PHE A 329 2.11 1.00 -14.98
CA PHE A 329 1.91 1.15 -16.42
C PHE A 329 0.76 0.27 -16.91
N GLY A 330 0.42 0.40 -18.21
CA GLY A 330 -0.70 -0.29 -18.84
C GLY A 330 -2.00 0.46 -18.61
N GLY A 331 -3.14 -0.21 -18.79
CA GLY A 331 -4.44 0.44 -18.89
C GLY A 331 -4.69 1.02 -20.28
N ASP A 332 -5.82 1.67 -20.47
CA ASP A 332 -6.26 2.18 -21.76
C ASP A 332 -5.35 3.29 -22.31
N HIS A 333 -4.66 4.02 -21.43
CA HIS A 333 -3.77 5.11 -21.78
C HIS A 333 -2.29 4.82 -21.50
N GLY A 334 -1.96 3.66 -20.94
CA GLY A 334 -0.58 3.25 -20.64
C GLY A 334 -0.02 3.79 -19.33
N LEU A 335 -0.82 4.49 -18.51
CA LEU A 335 -0.39 5.24 -17.32
C LEU A 335 -0.81 4.60 -15.99
N GLY A 336 -1.15 3.31 -16.04
CA GLY A 336 -1.46 2.51 -14.88
C GLY A 336 -2.94 2.26 -14.67
N VAL A 337 -3.23 1.31 -13.79
CA VAL A 337 -4.61 0.93 -13.41
C VAL A 337 -4.71 0.71 -11.91
N VAL A 338 -5.94 0.88 -11.39
CA VAL A 338 -6.38 0.21 -10.17
C VAL A 338 -7.06 -1.08 -10.57
N PHE A 339 -6.61 -2.21 -10.05
CA PHE A 339 -7.14 -3.53 -10.40
C PHE A 339 -7.83 -4.20 -9.21
N LYS A 340 -8.79 -5.07 -9.53
CA LYS A 340 -9.43 -6.02 -8.61
C LYS A 340 -9.17 -7.44 -9.08
N VAL A 341 -8.80 -8.35 -8.18
CA VAL A 341 -8.65 -9.78 -8.47
C VAL A 341 -9.62 -10.56 -7.59
N THR A 342 -10.55 -11.28 -8.20
CA THR A 342 -11.61 -12.04 -7.51
C THR A 342 -11.51 -13.52 -7.80
N ARG A 343 -12.06 -14.35 -6.90
CA ARG A 343 -12.25 -15.77 -7.16
C ARG A 343 -13.52 -15.99 -7.98
N GLN A 344 -13.37 -16.62 -9.15
CA GLN A 344 -14.50 -16.95 -10.02
C GLN A 344 -14.28 -18.29 -10.72
N GLY A 345 -15.28 -19.18 -10.69
CA GLY A 345 -15.23 -20.46 -11.43
C GLY A 345 -14.08 -21.40 -11.03
N GLY A 346 -13.57 -21.31 -9.79
CA GLY A 346 -12.44 -22.11 -9.30
C GLY A 346 -11.05 -21.54 -9.62
N GLY A 347 -10.99 -20.41 -10.32
CA GLY A 347 -9.77 -19.66 -10.64
C GLY A 347 -9.79 -18.25 -10.05
N TRP A 348 -8.88 -17.43 -10.54
CA TRP A 348 -8.79 -16.01 -10.23
C TRP A 348 -8.99 -15.20 -11.53
N VAL A 349 -9.77 -14.12 -11.43
CA VAL A 349 -10.04 -13.21 -12.53
C VAL A 349 -9.64 -11.81 -12.09
N GLU A 350 -8.83 -11.16 -12.89
CA GLU A 350 -8.48 -9.75 -12.74
C GLU A 350 -9.43 -8.89 -13.55
N THR A 351 -9.77 -7.72 -13.02
CA THR A 351 -10.59 -6.69 -13.65
C THR A 351 -10.00 -5.33 -13.33
N PRO A 352 -9.62 -4.52 -14.33
CA PRO A 352 -9.29 -3.12 -14.10
C PRO A 352 -10.56 -2.39 -13.65
N ILE A 353 -10.49 -1.70 -12.52
CA ILE A 353 -11.61 -0.90 -12.00
C ILE A 353 -11.42 0.59 -12.27
N HIS A 354 -10.20 1.05 -12.53
CA HIS A 354 -9.89 2.37 -13.05
C HIS A 354 -8.63 2.31 -13.92
N SER A 355 -8.61 3.08 -15.02
CA SER A 355 -7.47 3.23 -15.93
C SER A 355 -7.08 4.69 -15.97
N PHE A 356 -5.90 5.03 -15.44
CA PHE A 356 -5.40 6.38 -15.37
C PHE A 356 -5.04 6.96 -16.74
N GLY A 357 -5.04 8.29 -16.84
CA GLY A 357 -4.63 9.00 -18.03
C GLY A 357 -5.76 9.48 -18.91
N GLY A 358 -6.95 9.67 -18.35
CA GLY A 358 -8.10 10.29 -19.00
C GLY A 358 -7.76 11.63 -19.66
N ALA A 359 -8.73 12.48 -19.96
CA ALA A 359 -8.51 13.73 -20.65
C ALA A 359 -7.45 14.60 -19.96
N SER A 360 -6.29 14.75 -20.59
CA SER A 360 -5.16 15.58 -20.12
C SER A 360 -4.43 15.07 -18.86
N HIS A 361 -4.53 13.77 -18.52
CA HIS A 361 -3.93 13.15 -17.31
C HIS A 361 -4.41 13.79 -15.99
N SER A 362 -5.60 14.42 -16.00
CA SER A 362 -6.15 15.13 -14.83
C SER A 362 -6.54 14.17 -13.69
N ASP A 363 -6.75 12.89 -13.99
CA ASP A 363 -7.03 11.79 -13.07
C ASP A 363 -5.76 11.09 -12.54
N GLY A 364 -4.56 11.56 -12.92
CA GLY A 364 -3.29 11.04 -12.45
C GLY A 364 -2.59 10.10 -13.43
N ALA A 365 -1.37 9.71 -13.06
CA ALA A 365 -0.54 8.76 -13.78
C ALA A 365 0.49 8.11 -12.84
N ASP A 366 0.94 6.91 -13.18
CA ASP A 366 1.94 6.16 -12.44
C ASP A 366 1.53 5.94 -10.96
N PRO A 367 0.44 5.21 -10.67
CA PRO A 367 0.10 4.82 -9.29
C PRO A 367 1.08 3.76 -8.81
N VAL A 368 1.97 4.14 -7.92
CA VAL A 368 3.08 3.29 -7.45
C VAL A 368 2.94 2.85 -5.99
N THR A 369 1.85 3.23 -5.34
CA THR A 369 1.66 3.09 -3.89
C THR A 369 0.71 1.98 -3.51
N ASP A 370 0.78 1.53 -2.25
CA ASP A 370 -0.22 0.66 -1.64
C ASP A 370 -1.55 1.42 -1.50
N LEU A 371 -2.65 0.72 -1.75
CA LEU A 371 -4.00 1.23 -1.48
C LEU A 371 -4.38 1.06 -0.02
N ILE A 372 -5.37 1.84 0.43
CA ILE A 372 -6.05 1.62 1.71
C ILE A 372 -7.57 1.70 1.51
N PHE A 373 -8.32 1.02 2.38
CA PHE A 373 -9.78 1.11 2.42
C PHE A 373 -10.26 2.11 3.48
N ASP A 374 -11.37 2.76 3.19
CA ASP A 374 -12.22 3.32 4.23
C ASP A 374 -13.20 2.28 4.79
N VAL A 375 -14.07 2.71 5.72
CA VAL A 375 -15.10 1.84 6.32
C VAL A 375 -16.25 1.45 5.36
N ALA A 376 -16.36 2.14 4.23
CA ALA A 376 -17.33 1.86 3.17
C ALA A 376 -16.74 1.02 2.03
N GLU A 377 -15.49 0.57 2.20
CA GLU A 377 -14.70 -0.18 1.21
C GLU A 377 -14.37 0.61 -0.07
N ASN A 378 -14.33 1.95 -0.01
CA ASN A 378 -13.69 2.75 -1.03
C ASN A 378 -12.18 2.65 -0.90
N LEU A 379 -11.49 2.69 -2.03
CA LEU A 379 -10.03 2.59 -2.15
C LEU A 379 -9.40 3.97 -2.29
N TYR A 380 -8.35 4.23 -1.53
CA TYR A 380 -7.59 5.48 -1.58
C TYR A 380 -6.14 5.19 -1.93
N GLY A 381 -5.57 6.04 -2.77
CA GLY A 381 -4.19 5.94 -3.19
C GLY A 381 -3.64 7.26 -3.72
N THR A 382 -2.39 7.21 -4.18
CA THR A 382 -1.71 8.36 -4.78
C THR A 382 -1.14 7.99 -6.15
N THR A 383 -1.00 8.99 -7.02
CA THR A 383 -0.26 8.86 -8.28
C THR A 383 1.00 9.73 -8.22
N TYR A 384 2.12 9.20 -8.73
CA TYR A 384 3.39 9.89 -8.76
C TYR A 384 3.36 11.17 -9.62
N SER A 385 2.62 11.13 -10.72
CA SER A 385 2.50 12.21 -11.69
C SER A 385 1.05 12.40 -12.15
N GLY A 386 0.82 13.31 -13.08
CA GLY A 386 -0.51 13.73 -13.50
C GLY A 386 -1.11 14.79 -12.57
N GLY A 387 -2.41 15.04 -12.68
CA GLY A 387 -3.07 16.18 -12.05
C GLY A 387 -2.83 17.50 -12.78
N ASP A 388 -3.27 18.62 -12.21
CA ASP A 388 -3.33 19.93 -12.86
C ASP A 388 -1.99 20.46 -13.36
N VAL A 389 -0.91 20.18 -12.62
CA VAL A 389 0.45 20.65 -12.91
C VAL A 389 1.48 19.54 -12.99
N ASN A 390 1.02 18.29 -13.14
CA ASN A 390 1.85 17.09 -13.14
C ASN A 390 2.61 16.85 -11.82
N GLY A 391 2.04 17.31 -10.71
CA GLY A 391 2.59 17.15 -9.36
C GLY A 391 2.18 15.84 -8.67
N GLY A 392 1.35 15.02 -9.34
CA GLY A 392 0.69 13.88 -8.74
C GLY A 392 -0.58 14.26 -7.98
N LEU A 393 -1.29 13.28 -7.50
CA LEU A 393 -2.56 13.50 -6.81
C LEU A 393 -2.89 12.42 -5.78
N VAL A 394 -3.93 12.70 -5.00
CA VAL A 394 -4.63 11.72 -4.14
C VAL A 394 -5.97 11.42 -4.78
N PHE A 395 -6.31 10.15 -4.89
CA PHE A 395 -7.55 9.68 -5.50
C PHE A 395 -8.35 8.75 -4.58
N GLU A 396 -9.65 8.66 -4.86
CA GLU A 396 -10.57 7.67 -4.33
C GLU A 396 -11.16 6.88 -5.49
N VAL A 397 -11.27 5.56 -5.34
CA VAL A 397 -12.00 4.68 -6.27
C VAL A 397 -13.04 3.90 -5.49
N THR A 398 -14.31 4.05 -5.86
CA THR A 398 -15.40 3.18 -5.38
C THR A 398 -15.46 1.94 -6.31
N PRO A 399 -15.16 0.71 -5.80
CA PRO A 399 -15.09 -0.51 -6.58
C PRO A 399 -16.42 -0.98 -7.17
#